data_c87c8f1fe7df831d5048f5949a8647aa
#
_entry.id   c87c8f1fe7df831d5048f5949a8647aa
#
_cell.length_a   1.000
_cell.length_b   1.000
_cell.length_c   1.000
_cell.angle_alpha   90.00
_cell.angle_beta   90.00
_cell.angle_gamma   90.00
#
_symmetry.space_group_name_H-M   'P 1'
#
loop_
_entity.id
_entity.type
_entity.pdbx_description
1 polymer ?
#
loop_
_entity_poly.entity_id
_entity_poly.type
_entity_poly.pdbx_seq_one_letter_code
_entity_poly.pdbx_strand_id
1 'polypeptide(L)'
;AKDPTSDPRIKMAALGFIGAGSLPILAVLGLGYFSHKIQYSDDDILAGENSGIVGMLPDLGNSLADKELAAASAFAVHQIRSQLQIKNHLSEPRIYGVTSPAPQDGKTSLIIALGLSFAESGNRTLLVDLDFIGRGLSVHFGYPNAPSLADSLNSHVEIRSLIQETSFEGLSILPAGFGDDERVSRLSPRTVSSLFELLRSEYDTVLVDTGPILGSVEAAFVSPQADGVIVVVGRGQFKPLVKKAFDHIHAVDGQVIATVFNRASIQELRQSSSSMSVPFSRQVSRQQEDIAGNPNLHVGPVAGALFSSLVDQNESTKDKSGSK
;
A
#
# COMPACT_ATOMS: atom_id res chain seq x y z
N ALA A 1 49.81 -30.42 50.59
CA ALA A 1 48.89 -29.26 50.29
C ALA A 1 47.80 -29.77 49.41
N LYS A 2 46.56 -29.77 49.92
CA LYS A 2 45.39 -30.06 49.09
C LYS A 2 44.95 -28.78 48.33
N ASP A 3 44.90 -28.88 47.02
CA ASP A 3 44.38 -27.79 46.22
C ASP A 3 42.97 -27.35 46.68
N PRO A 4 42.68 -26.06 46.74
CA PRO A 4 41.36 -25.60 47.14
C PRO A 4 40.35 -26.05 46.10
N THR A 5 39.53 -27.05 46.51
CA THR A 5 38.36 -27.47 45.71
C THR A 5 37.49 -26.26 45.50
N SER A 6 37.30 -25.86 44.24
CA SER A 6 36.44 -24.74 43.87
C SER A 6 35.02 -24.99 44.42
N ASP A 7 34.55 -24.12 45.33
CA ASP A 7 33.25 -24.24 45.98
C ASP A 7 32.15 -24.19 44.90
N PRO A 8 31.37 -25.27 44.72
CA PRO A 8 30.31 -25.33 43.74
C PRO A 8 29.23 -24.26 43.96
N ARG A 9 29.09 -23.74 45.19
CA ARG A 9 28.14 -22.69 45.57
C ARG A 9 28.44 -21.37 44.89
N ILE A 10 29.73 -21.03 44.73
CA ILE A 10 30.17 -19.80 44.05
C ILE A 10 29.83 -19.90 42.55
N LYS A 11 30.03 -21.07 41.93
CA LYS A 11 29.67 -21.29 40.53
C LYS A 11 28.17 -21.24 40.30
N MET A 12 27.39 -21.83 41.20
CA MET A 12 25.90 -21.79 41.13
C MET A 12 25.37 -20.39 41.40
N ALA A 13 25.97 -19.64 42.35
CA ALA A 13 25.59 -18.25 42.58
C ALA A 13 25.93 -17.34 41.40
N ALA A 14 27.08 -17.53 40.76
CA ALA A 14 27.48 -16.79 39.56
C ALA A 14 26.56 -17.11 38.36
N LEU A 15 26.20 -18.39 38.14
CA LEU A 15 25.25 -18.82 37.13
C LEU A 15 23.85 -18.25 37.39
N GLY A 16 23.41 -18.27 38.64
CA GLY A 16 22.13 -17.68 39.07
C GLY A 16 22.08 -16.17 38.85
N PHE A 17 23.18 -15.47 39.15
CA PHE A 17 23.31 -14.02 38.97
C PHE A 17 23.34 -13.63 37.50
N ILE A 18 24.03 -14.39 36.65
CA ILE A 18 24.03 -14.19 35.18
C ILE A 18 22.67 -14.48 34.62
N GLY A 19 22.02 -15.58 35.00
CA GLY A 19 20.69 -15.94 34.52
C GLY A 19 19.60 -14.95 34.97
N ALA A 20 19.59 -14.59 36.25
CA ALA A 20 18.61 -13.64 36.79
C ALA A 20 18.84 -12.19 36.28
N GLY A 21 20.08 -11.79 36.03
CA GLY A 21 20.42 -10.48 35.50
C GLY A 21 20.18 -10.35 33.99
N SER A 22 20.34 -11.43 33.22
CA SER A 22 20.13 -11.39 31.75
C SER A 22 18.66 -11.33 31.34
N LEU A 23 17.75 -11.95 32.08
CA LEU A 23 16.32 -11.95 31.75
C LEU A 23 15.71 -10.54 31.70
N PRO A 24 15.89 -9.66 32.70
CA PRO A 24 15.37 -8.29 32.60
C PRO A 24 16.06 -7.48 31.50
N ILE A 25 17.34 -7.69 31.22
CA ILE A 25 18.04 -7.03 30.11
C ILE A 25 17.44 -7.47 28.77
N LEU A 26 17.24 -8.77 28.57
CA LEU A 26 16.59 -9.29 27.36
C LEU A 26 15.15 -8.79 27.22
N ALA A 27 14.42 -8.69 28.33
CA ALA A 27 13.06 -8.14 28.33
C ALA A 27 13.06 -6.66 27.93
N VAL A 28 13.96 -5.84 28.48
CA VAL A 28 14.10 -4.42 28.13
C VAL A 28 14.52 -4.24 26.67
N LEU A 29 15.48 -5.02 26.19
CA LEU A 29 15.89 -5.00 24.79
C LEU A 29 14.76 -5.44 23.85
N GLY A 30 14.01 -6.48 24.23
CA GLY A 30 12.83 -6.94 23.49
C GLY A 30 11.74 -5.88 23.44
N LEU A 31 11.36 -5.30 24.57
CA LEU A 31 10.38 -4.21 24.63
C LEU A 31 10.85 -2.98 23.85
N GLY A 32 12.14 -2.62 23.95
CA GLY A 32 12.73 -1.54 23.16
C GLY A 32 12.65 -1.79 21.67
N TYR A 33 12.92 -3.01 21.23
CA TYR A 33 12.81 -3.40 19.81
C TYR A 33 11.38 -3.28 19.31
N PHE A 34 10.38 -3.77 20.06
CA PHE A 34 8.98 -3.68 19.70
C PHE A 34 8.45 -2.25 19.76
N SER A 35 8.92 -1.40 20.65
CA SER A 35 8.48 0.01 20.75
C SER A 35 8.89 0.85 19.54
N HIS A 36 9.89 0.42 18.76
CA HIS A 36 10.30 1.13 17.53
C HIS A 36 9.54 0.71 16.28
N LYS A 37 8.60 -0.25 16.40
CA LYS A 37 7.75 -0.69 15.28
C LYS A 37 6.35 -0.12 15.42
N ILE A 38 5.76 0.23 14.29
CA ILE A 38 4.34 0.59 14.21
C ILE A 38 3.52 -0.68 14.39
N GLN A 39 2.73 -0.73 15.45
CA GLN A 39 1.88 -1.87 15.77
C GLN A 39 0.40 -1.55 15.60
N TYR A 40 0.02 -0.29 15.74
CA TYR A 40 -1.36 0.17 15.77
C TYR A 40 -1.56 1.37 14.85
N SER A 41 -2.79 1.57 14.44
CA SER A 41 -3.19 2.67 13.56
C SER A 41 -3.17 4.04 14.25
N ASP A 42 -3.23 4.09 15.57
CA ASP A 42 -3.20 5.32 16.38
C ASP A 42 -1.78 5.78 16.75
N ASP A 43 -0.76 5.19 16.12
CA ASP A 43 0.63 5.60 16.33
C ASP A 43 0.84 7.04 15.82
N ASP A 44 1.34 7.92 16.70
CA ASP A 44 1.50 9.35 16.44
C ASP A 44 2.25 9.68 15.14
N ILE A 45 3.19 8.79 14.75
CA ILE A 45 3.97 8.98 13.53
C ILE A 45 3.13 8.87 12.25
N LEU A 46 2.00 8.16 12.31
CA LEU A 46 1.09 8.00 11.17
C LEU A 46 0.20 9.22 10.98
N ALA A 47 -0.02 10.00 12.05
CA ALA A 47 -0.84 11.21 11.98
C ALA A 47 -0.20 12.29 11.09
N GLY A 48 1.15 12.26 10.90
CA GLY A 48 1.87 13.27 10.11
C GLY A 48 1.50 14.71 10.49
N GLU A 49 2.30 15.68 10.15
CA GLU A 49 2.02 17.07 10.59
C GLU A 49 0.71 17.65 10.01
N ASN A 50 0.11 17.06 8.94
CA ASN A 50 -1.11 17.61 8.31
C ASN A 50 -2.07 16.60 7.68
N SER A 51 -1.81 15.32 7.65
CA SER A 51 -2.57 14.42 6.76
C SER A 51 -3.39 13.33 7.44
N GLY A 52 -3.33 13.12 8.71
CA GLY A 52 -4.11 12.10 9.42
C GLY A 52 -4.28 10.75 8.69
N ILE A 53 -4.57 9.69 9.39
CA ILE A 53 -4.94 8.42 8.76
C ILE A 53 -6.29 8.58 8.06
N VAL A 54 -6.29 8.36 6.75
CA VAL A 54 -7.51 8.40 5.92
C VAL A 54 -8.19 7.04 5.90
N GLY A 55 -7.45 5.96 6.14
CA GLY A 55 -8.04 4.65 6.16
C GLY A 55 -7.12 3.54 6.66
N MET A 56 -7.75 2.42 6.96
CA MET A 56 -7.09 1.20 7.39
C MET A 56 -7.53 0.05 6.50
N LEU A 57 -6.58 -0.77 6.06
CA LEU A 57 -6.86 -2.00 5.34
C LEU A 57 -6.55 -3.20 6.24
N PRO A 58 -7.42 -4.21 6.28
CA PRO A 58 -7.18 -5.40 7.08
C PRO A 58 -6.00 -6.21 6.56
N ASP A 59 -5.44 -7.02 7.46
CA ASP A 59 -4.54 -8.09 7.07
C ASP A 59 -5.37 -9.24 6.51
N LEU A 60 -5.34 -9.41 5.20
CA LEU A 60 -6.08 -10.47 4.52
C LEU A 60 -5.40 -11.84 4.67
N GLY A 61 -4.10 -11.86 5.00
CA GLY A 61 -3.33 -13.08 5.28
C GLY A 61 -3.62 -14.22 4.29
N ASN A 62 -3.76 -15.44 4.84
CA ASN A 62 -4.19 -16.62 4.09
C ASN A 62 -5.73 -16.82 4.08
N SER A 63 -6.50 -15.87 4.60
CA SER A 63 -7.96 -15.99 4.81
C SER A 63 -8.78 -15.40 3.67
N LEU A 64 -8.31 -15.54 2.43
CA LEU A 64 -9.00 -15.08 1.22
C LEU A 64 -10.40 -15.72 1.02
N ALA A 65 -10.66 -16.83 1.71
CA ALA A 65 -11.98 -17.48 1.73
C ALA A 65 -13.00 -16.80 2.68
N ASP A 66 -12.56 -15.82 3.49
CA ASP A 66 -13.44 -15.11 4.42
C ASP A 66 -14.16 -13.95 3.74
N LYS A 67 -15.41 -14.21 3.35
CA LYS A 67 -16.29 -13.23 2.69
C LYS A 67 -16.53 -11.99 3.56
N GLU A 68 -16.56 -12.11 4.88
CA GLU A 68 -16.75 -10.99 5.79
C GLU A 68 -15.53 -10.04 5.74
N LEU A 69 -14.34 -10.61 5.74
CA LEU A 69 -13.09 -9.86 5.66
C LEU A 69 -12.94 -9.15 4.29
N ALA A 70 -13.34 -9.80 3.21
CA ALA A 70 -13.36 -9.20 1.87
C ALA A 70 -14.34 -8.02 1.77
N ALA A 71 -15.55 -8.18 2.31
CA ALA A 71 -16.54 -7.11 2.34
C ALA A 71 -16.07 -5.93 3.21
N ALA A 72 -15.44 -6.21 4.35
CA ALA A 72 -14.84 -5.19 5.21
C ALA A 72 -13.72 -4.41 4.49
N SER A 73 -12.90 -5.10 3.71
CA SER A 73 -11.83 -4.49 2.93
C SER A 73 -12.37 -3.60 1.82
N ALA A 74 -13.35 -4.07 1.07
CA ALA A 74 -14.01 -3.29 0.04
C ALA A 74 -14.64 -2.01 0.61
N PHE A 75 -15.33 -2.13 1.75
CA PHE A 75 -15.89 -0.97 2.45
C PHE A 75 -14.82 0.03 2.89
N ALA A 76 -13.70 -0.44 3.45
CA ALA A 76 -12.58 0.42 3.83
C ALA A 76 -12.01 1.19 2.63
N VAL A 77 -11.85 0.52 1.49
CA VAL A 77 -11.41 1.16 0.24
C VAL A 77 -12.38 2.23 -0.24
N HIS A 78 -13.68 1.95 -0.22
CA HIS A 78 -14.71 2.94 -0.57
C HIS A 78 -14.70 4.14 0.38
N GLN A 79 -14.43 3.93 1.67
CA GLN A 79 -14.28 5.03 2.63
C GLN A 79 -13.04 5.89 2.30
N ILE A 80 -11.88 5.27 2.01
CA ILE A 80 -10.66 5.98 1.61
C ILE A 80 -10.96 6.83 0.37
N ARG A 81 -11.54 6.25 -0.68
CA ARG A 81 -11.92 6.98 -1.89
C ARG A 81 -12.83 8.17 -1.56
N SER A 82 -13.89 7.95 -0.79
CA SER A 82 -14.84 9.01 -0.45
C SER A 82 -14.17 10.17 0.31
N GLN A 83 -13.25 9.87 1.23
CA GLN A 83 -12.50 10.90 1.95
C GLN A 83 -11.55 11.68 1.04
N LEU A 84 -10.89 10.99 0.07
CA LEU A 84 -10.06 11.66 -0.94
C LEU A 84 -10.89 12.61 -1.80
N GLN A 85 -12.09 12.20 -2.20
CA GLN A 85 -13.00 13.03 -2.98
C GLN A 85 -13.51 14.25 -2.18
N ILE A 86 -13.87 14.08 -0.91
CA ILE A 86 -14.35 15.18 -0.05
C ILE A 86 -13.25 16.21 0.19
N LYS A 87 -12.02 15.77 0.48
CA LYS A 87 -10.90 16.69 0.75
C LYS A 87 -10.53 17.55 -0.46
N ASN A 88 -10.77 17.06 -1.67
CA ASN A 88 -10.20 17.65 -2.89
C ASN A 88 -11.22 18.30 -3.82
N HIS A 89 -12.40 18.72 -3.33
CA HIS A 89 -13.44 19.33 -4.15
C HIS A 89 -13.68 18.62 -5.49
N LEU A 90 -14.82 17.95 -5.62
CA LEU A 90 -15.22 16.91 -6.59
C LEU A 90 -15.13 17.25 -8.10
N SER A 91 -14.72 18.45 -8.50
CA SER A 91 -14.93 18.94 -9.88
C SER A 91 -13.69 19.00 -10.77
N GLU A 92 -12.50 18.67 -10.26
CA GLU A 92 -11.27 18.75 -11.06
C GLU A 92 -10.58 17.38 -11.17
N PRO A 93 -9.99 17.05 -12.33
CA PRO A 93 -9.17 15.85 -12.49
C PRO A 93 -8.03 15.80 -11.49
N ARG A 94 -7.79 14.63 -10.88
CA ARG A 94 -6.79 14.48 -9.82
C ARG A 94 -5.79 13.38 -10.12
N ILE A 95 -4.54 13.67 -9.84
CA ILE A 95 -3.42 12.72 -9.93
C ILE A 95 -2.88 12.46 -8.53
N TYR A 96 -2.94 11.21 -8.08
CA TYR A 96 -2.43 10.80 -6.78
C TYR A 96 -1.19 9.92 -6.96
N GLY A 97 -0.07 10.33 -6.40
CA GLY A 97 1.10 9.47 -6.24
C GLY A 97 0.91 8.54 -5.07
N VAL A 98 1.20 7.25 -5.24
CA VAL A 98 1.13 6.27 -4.16
C VAL A 98 2.51 5.69 -3.91
N THR A 99 3.00 5.83 -2.69
CA THR A 99 4.32 5.35 -2.28
C THR A 99 4.28 4.72 -0.88
N SER A 100 5.42 4.26 -0.40
CA SER A 100 5.56 3.66 0.94
C SER A 100 6.97 3.86 1.49
N PRO A 101 7.19 3.69 2.80
CA PRO A 101 8.52 3.67 3.40
C PRO A 101 9.39 2.51 2.92
N ALA A 102 8.79 1.34 2.67
CA ALA A 102 9.51 0.12 2.29
C ALA A 102 8.77 -0.67 1.21
N PRO A 103 9.46 -1.61 0.53
CA PRO A 103 8.81 -2.59 -0.35
C PRO A 103 7.78 -3.43 0.41
N GLN A 104 6.79 -3.96 -0.31
CA GLN A 104 5.76 -4.87 0.21
C GLN A 104 4.83 -4.26 1.29
N ASP A 105 4.75 -2.96 1.43
CA ASP A 105 3.77 -2.30 2.30
C ASP A 105 2.33 -2.35 1.75
N GLY A 106 2.13 -2.80 0.50
CA GLY A 106 0.81 -3.01 -0.11
C GLY A 106 0.35 -1.87 -1.01
N LYS A 107 1.27 -1.05 -1.55
CA LYS A 107 0.96 0.04 -2.50
C LYS A 107 0.11 -0.40 -3.68
N THR A 108 0.63 -1.34 -4.46
CA THR A 108 0.00 -1.84 -5.67
C THR A 108 -1.40 -2.40 -5.39
N SER A 109 -1.57 -3.16 -4.31
CA SER A 109 -2.88 -3.69 -3.91
C SER A 109 -3.87 -2.57 -3.57
N LEU A 110 -3.42 -1.52 -2.87
CA LEU A 110 -4.24 -0.35 -2.59
C LEU A 110 -4.64 0.37 -3.88
N ILE A 111 -3.70 0.57 -4.81
CA ILE A 111 -3.95 1.25 -6.09
C ILE A 111 -4.99 0.52 -6.91
N ILE A 112 -4.87 -0.80 -7.04
CA ILE A 112 -5.85 -1.64 -7.75
C ILE A 112 -7.24 -1.47 -7.12
N ALA A 113 -7.33 -1.60 -5.80
CA ALA A 113 -8.58 -1.49 -5.08
C ALA A 113 -9.21 -0.09 -5.18
N LEU A 114 -8.39 0.97 -5.04
CA LEU A 114 -8.87 2.35 -5.22
C LEU A 114 -9.28 2.63 -6.67
N GLY A 115 -8.51 2.16 -7.66
CA GLY A 115 -8.82 2.32 -9.07
C GLY A 115 -10.17 1.73 -9.43
N LEU A 116 -10.45 0.50 -8.97
CA LEU A 116 -11.75 -0.13 -9.13
C LEU A 116 -12.86 0.66 -8.43
N SER A 117 -12.61 1.11 -7.20
CA SER A 117 -13.59 1.90 -6.45
C SER A 117 -13.91 3.23 -7.12
N PHE A 118 -12.92 3.92 -7.71
CA PHE A 118 -13.14 5.14 -8.48
C PHE A 118 -13.92 4.86 -9.78
N ALA A 119 -13.54 3.82 -10.52
CA ALA A 119 -14.24 3.42 -11.75
C ALA A 119 -15.71 3.05 -11.48
N GLU A 120 -16.00 2.25 -10.43
CA GLU A 120 -17.36 1.93 -10.01
C GLU A 120 -18.19 3.18 -9.65
N SER A 121 -17.55 4.25 -9.19
CA SER A 121 -18.23 5.51 -8.91
C SER A 121 -18.47 6.38 -10.15
N GLY A 122 -18.16 5.87 -11.34
CA GLY A 122 -18.36 6.55 -12.62
C GLY A 122 -17.21 7.47 -13.05
N ASN A 123 -16.05 7.41 -12.38
CA ASN A 123 -14.86 8.17 -12.79
C ASN A 123 -14.13 7.41 -13.91
N ARG A 124 -13.68 8.12 -14.94
CA ARG A 124 -12.69 7.61 -15.90
C ARG A 124 -11.36 7.55 -15.17
N THR A 125 -10.93 6.34 -14.84
CA THR A 125 -9.79 6.11 -13.95
C THR A 125 -8.63 5.48 -14.70
N LEU A 126 -7.42 6.01 -14.52
CA LEU A 126 -6.19 5.46 -15.08
C LEU A 126 -5.24 5.03 -13.95
N LEU A 127 -4.74 3.81 -14.05
CA LEU A 127 -3.62 3.33 -13.26
C LEU A 127 -2.33 3.53 -14.06
N VAL A 128 -1.33 4.17 -13.49
CA VAL A 128 -0.02 4.38 -14.11
C VAL A 128 1.03 3.61 -13.32
N ASP A 129 1.69 2.66 -13.96
CA ASP A 129 2.78 1.91 -13.33
C ASP A 129 4.11 2.63 -13.59
N LEU A 130 4.63 3.31 -12.58
CA LEU A 130 5.96 3.95 -12.57
C LEU A 130 6.95 3.21 -11.66
N ASP A 131 6.58 2.07 -11.08
CA ASP A 131 7.54 1.20 -10.39
C ASP A 131 8.25 0.30 -11.42
N PHE A 132 9.22 0.85 -12.14
CA PHE A 132 9.96 0.13 -13.19
C PHE A 132 10.69 -1.11 -12.68
N ILE A 133 10.97 -1.20 -11.38
CA ILE A 133 11.61 -2.37 -10.76
C ILE A 133 10.56 -3.42 -10.39
N GLY A 134 9.53 -3.01 -9.64
CA GLY A 134 8.49 -3.91 -9.14
C GLY A 134 7.47 -4.31 -10.20
N ARG A 135 7.05 -3.36 -11.04
CA ARG A 135 6.06 -3.53 -12.14
C ARG A 135 4.78 -4.24 -11.71
N GLY A 136 4.36 -3.97 -10.48
CA GLY A 136 3.29 -4.71 -9.84
C GLY A 136 1.95 -4.61 -10.57
N LEU A 137 1.59 -3.42 -11.04
CA LEU A 137 0.37 -3.20 -11.82
C LEU A 137 0.45 -3.89 -13.18
N SER A 138 1.56 -3.71 -13.91
CA SER A 138 1.76 -4.30 -15.24
C SER A 138 1.64 -5.81 -15.23
N VAL A 139 2.24 -6.45 -14.23
CA VAL A 139 2.17 -7.92 -14.06
C VAL A 139 0.75 -8.35 -13.69
N HIS A 140 0.10 -7.64 -12.74
CA HIS A 140 -1.23 -8.00 -12.27
C HIS A 140 -2.28 -7.95 -13.39
N PHE A 141 -2.24 -6.93 -14.24
CA PHE A 141 -3.18 -6.79 -15.36
C PHE A 141 -2.79 -7.58 -16.62
N GLY A 142 -1.72 -8.39 -16.57
CA GLY A 142 -1.30 -9.23 -17.69
C GLY A 142 -0.56 -8.48 -18.80
N TYR A 143 0.00 -7.32 -18.52
CA TYR A 143 0.76 -6.49 -19.47
C TYR A 143 2.27 -6.39 -19.17
N PRO A 144 2.96 -7.47 -18.77
CA PRO A 144 4.38 -7.37 -18.37
C PRO A 144 5.31 -6.99 -19.53
N ASN A 145 4.89 -7.22 -20.76
CA ASN A 145 5.68 -7.02 -21.99
C ASN A 145 4.95 -6.13 -23.01
N ALA A 146 3.88 -5.45 -22.63
CA ALA A 146 3.16 -4.55 -23.52
C ALA A 146 4.00 -3.32 -23.87
N PRO A 147 3.72 -2.64 -25.01
CA PRO A 147 4.20 -1.30 -25.25
C PRO A 147 3.86 -0.39 -24.05
N SER A 148 4.79 0.43 -23.62
CA SER A 148 4.78 0.93 -22.26
C SER A 148 5.34 2.33 -22.13
N LEU A 149 5.21 2.90 -20.94
CA LEU A 149 5.80 4.19 -20.62
C LEU A 149 7.32 4.22 -20.87
N ALA A 150 8.04 3.14 -20.54
CA ALA A 150 9.48 3.06 -20.80
C ALA A 150 9.81 3.19 -22.30
N ASP A 151 8.94 2.74 -23.18
CA ASP A 151 9.11 2.88 -24.63
C ASP A 151 8.90 4.32 -25.10
N SER A 152 7.95 5.06 -24.48
CA SER A 152 7.73 6.48 -24.81
C SER A 152 8.91 7.37 -24.43
N LEU A 153 9.67 7.01 -23.41
CA LEU A 153 10.86 7.76 -23.00
C LEU A 153 11.99 7.67 -24.02
N ASN A 154 12.01 6.63 -24.85
CA ASN A 154 13.04 6.39 -25.86
C ASN A 154 12.63 6.70 -27.29
N SER A 155 11.36 6.64 -27.59
CA SER A 155 10.80 6.77 -28.94
C SER A 155 9.71 7.83 -28.92
N HIS A 156 9.46 8.45 -30.07
CA HIS A 156 8.32 9.37 -30.23
C HIS A 156 6.97 8.64 -30.29
N VAL A 157 6.80 7.62 -29.42
CA VAL A 157 5.54 6.89 -29.31
C VAL A 157 4.56 7.75 -28.52
N GLU A 158 3.39 7.94 -29.05
CA GLU A 158 2.34 8.70 -28.38
C GLU A 158 1.84 7.93 -27.14
N ILE A 159 1.86 8.56 -25.97
CA ILE A 159 1.48 7.95 -24.69
C ILE A 159 0.07 7.36 -24.74
N ARG A 160 -0.86 8.00 -25.45
CA ARG A 160 -2.24 7.49 -25.61
C ARG A 160 -2.31 6.09 -26.21
N SER A 161 -1.42 5.80 -27.17
CA SER A 161 -1.37 4.48 -27.82
C SER A 161 -0.81 3.36 -26.91
N LEU A 162 -0.24 3.72 -25.78
CA LEU A 162 0.34 2.80 -24.81
C LEU A 162 -0.66 2.41 -23.69
N ILE A 163 -1.72 3.21 -23.54
CA ILE A 163 -2.76 2.93 -22.53
C ILE A 163 -3.57 1.72 -22.97
N GLN A 164 -3.77 0.80 -22.05
CA GLN A 164 -4.50 -0.44 -22.24
C GLN A 164 -5.84 -0.38 -21.48
N GLU A 165 -6.90 -0.84 -22.09
CA GLU A 165 -8.16 -1.05 -21.40
C GLU A 165 -8.08 -2.29 -20.51
N THR A 166 -8.71 -2.23 -19.35
CA THR A 166 -8.83 -3.40 -18.49
C THR A 166 -10.17 -4.10 -18.72
N SER A 167 -10.38 -5.27 -18.09
CA SER A 167 -11.69 -5.94 -18.10
C SER A 167 -12.76 -5.21 -17.28
N PHE A 168 -12.41 -4.13 -16.60
CA PHE A 168 -13.30 -3.33 -15.76
C PHE A 168 -13.67 -2.04 -16.48
N GLU A 169 -14.97 -1.79 -16.64
CA GLU A 169 -15.48 -0.57 -17.27
C GLU A 169 -15.01 0.68 -16.52
N GLY A 170 -14.54 1.68 -17.25
CA GLY A 170 -14.03 2.94 -16.67
C GLY A 170 -12.62 2.86 -16.08
N LEU A 171 -11.94 1.71 -16.15
CA LEU A 171 -10.58 1.52 -15.64
C LEU A 171 -9.60 1.18 -16.77
N SER A 172 -8.56 1.99 -16.92
CA SER A 172 -7.46 1.75 -17.86
C SER A 172 -6.12 1.66 -17.13
N ILE A 173 -5.11 1.14 -17.80
CA ILE A 173 -3.75 1.06 -17.28
C ILE A 173 -2.71 1.56 -18.29
N LEU A 174 -1.72 2.29 -17.82
CA LEU A 174 -0.49 2.59 -18.53
C LEU A 174 0.64 1.75 -17.92
N PRO A 175 1.09 0.68 -18.62
CA PRO A 175 2.11 -0.22 -18.11
C PRO A 175 3.49 0.43 -18.01
N ALA A 176 4.30 -0.01 -17.04
CA ALA A 176 5.69 0.44 -16.87
C ALA A 176 6.59 0.00 -18.03
N GLY A 177 6.45 -1.25 -18.44
CA GLY A 177 7.34 -1.91 -19.40
C GLY A 177 8.67 -2.35 -18.82
N PHE A 178 9.60 -2.72 -19.66
CA PHE A 178 10.96 -3.04 -19.23
C PHE A 178 11.77 -1.74 -19.10
N GLY A 179 11.96 -1.30 -17.85
CA GLY A 179 12.91 -0.26 -17.52
C GLY A 179 14.31 -0.88 -17.46
N ASP A 180 15.13 -0.68 -18.49
CA ASP A 180 16.58 -0.77 -18.34
C ASP A 180 17.11 0.53 -17.74
N ASP A 181 18.32 0.51 -17.20
CA ASP A 181 18.93 1.67 -16.54
C ASP A 181 18.97 2.90 -17.47
N GLU A 182 19.11 2.70 -18.79
CA GLU A 182 19.14 3.77 -19.78
C GLU A 182 17.78 4.44 -19.94
N ARG A 183 16.70 3.68 -19.95
CA ARG A 183 15.33 4.18 -20.09
C ARG A 183 14.88 4.92 -18.83
N VAL A 184 15.14 4.35 -17.68
CA VAL A 184 14.80 4.97 -16.39
C VAL A 184 15.56 6.30 -16.21
N SER A 185 16.82 6.38 -16.67
CA SER A 185 17.63 7.61 -16.59
C SER A 185 17.07 8.80 -17.39
N ARG A 186 16.16 8.56 -18.34
CA ARG A 186 15.48 9.61 -19.11
C ARG A 186 14.23 10.17 -18.43
N LEU A 187 13.76 9.50 -17.37
CA LEU A 187 12.69 10.06 -16.55
C LEU A 187 13.22 11.33 -15.87
N SER A 188 12.44 12.37 -15.91
CA SER A 188 12.78 13.67 -15.32
C SER A 188 11.52 14.34 -14.79
N PRO A 189 11.64 15.32 -13.87
CA PRO A 189 10.49 16.08 -13.41
C PRO A 189 9.69 16.70 -14.56
N ARG A 190 10.37 17.18 -15.62
CA ARG A 190 9.72 17.75 -16.81
C ARG A 190 8.90 16.69 -17.56
N THR A 191 9.45 15.49 -17.73
CA THR A 191 8.74 14.39 -18.41
C THR A 191 7.50 13.98 -17.63
N VAL A 192 7.61 13.90 -16.31
CA VAL A 192 6.46 13.58 -15.42
C VAL A 192 5.41 14.69 -15.50
N SER A 193 5.80 15.97 -15.48
CA SER A 193 4.87 17.09 -15.60
C SER A 193 4.10 17.04 -16.92
N SER A 194 4.80 16.85 -18.06
CA SER A 194 4.16 16.77 -19.39
C SER A 194 3.21 15.56 -19.49
N LEU A 195 3.59 14.42 -18.90
CA LEU A 195 2.71 13.24 -18.80
C LEU A 195 1.44 13.59 -18.02
N PHE A 196 1.58 14.23 -16.87
CA PHE A 196 0.44 14.54 -16.01
C PHE A 196 -0.50 15.57 -16.64
N GLU A 197 0.01 16.58 -17.33
CA GLU A 197 -0.80 17.53 -18.09
C GLU A 197 -1.67 16.83 -19.15
N LEU A 198 -1.08 15.87 -19.89
CA LEU A 198 -1.82 15.06 -20.87
C LEU A 198 -2.93 14.24 -20.17
N LEU A 199 -2.59 13.51 -19.10
CA LEU A 199 -3.51 12.60 -18.44
C LEU A 199 -4.69 13.34 -17.78
N ARG A 200 -4.48 14.54 -17.24
CA ARG A 200 -5.55 15.37 -16.68
C ARG A 200 -6.64 15.73 -17.70
N SER A 201 -6.30 15.83 -18.96
CA SER A 201 -7.28 16.15 -20.00
C SER A 201 -8.21 14.99 -20.36
N GLU A 202 -7.84 13.76 -19.99
CA GLU A 202 -8.53 12.55 -20.44
C GLU A 202 -9.18 11.76 -19.31
N TYR A 203 -8.65 11.84 -18.10
CA TYR A 203 -9.08 11.05 -16.96
C TYR A 203 -9.52 11.94 -15.80
N ASP A 204 -10.55 11.49 -15.09
CA ASP A 204 -11.05 12.18 -13.89
C ASP A 204 -10.19 11.86 -12.67
N THR A 205 -9.62 10.64 -12.65
CA THR A 205 -8.70 10.19 -11.59
C THR A 205 -7.54 9.41 -12.17
N VAL A 206 -6.33 9.75 -11.76
CA VAL A 206 -5.10 9.03 -12.11
C VAL A 206 -4.41 8.57 -10.82
N LEU A 207 -4.12 7.28 -10.71
CA LEU A 207 -3.39 6.69 -9.59
C LEU A 207 -2.03 6.20 -10.10
N VAL A 208 -0.96 6.74 -9.53
CA VAL A 208 0.41 6.47 -9.97
C VAL A 208 1.12 5.57 -8.96
N ASP A 209 1.40 4.33 -9.36
CA ASP A 209 2.22 3.39 -8.56
C ASP A 209 3.69 3.74 -8.70
N THR A 210 4.36 3.93 -7.58
CA THR A 210 5.80 4.21 -7.54
C THR A 210 6.50 3.23 -6.62
N GLY A 211 7.80 3.09 -6.77
CA GLY A 211 8.62 2.39 -5.77
C GLY A 211 8.58 3.06 -4.39
N PRO A 212 9.17 2.43 -3.36
CA PRO A 212 9.28 3.04 -2.03
C PRO A 212 10.07 4.35 -2.09
N ILE A 213 9.55 5.41 -1.46
CA ILE A 213 10.08 6.78 -1.58
C ILE A 213 11.56 6.91 -1.23
N LEU A 214 12.06 6.10 -0.32
CA LEU A 214 13.46 6.15 0.11
C LEU A 214 14.45 5.49 -0.85
N GLY A 215 13.96 4.79 -1.87
CA GLY A 215 14.79 4.08 -2.85
C GLY A 215 14.38 4.26 -4.30
N SER A 216 13.34 5.05 -4.58
CA SER A 216 12.81 5.26 -5.92
C SER A 216 12.99 6.71 -6.37
N VAL A 217 13.70 6.89 -7.45
CA VAL A 217 13.85 8.21 -8.11
C VAL A 217 12.50 8.65 -8.68
N GLU A 218 11.72 7.71 -9.20
CA GLU A 218 10.39 7.93 -9.76
C GLU A 218 9.44 8.51 -8.70
N ALA A 219 9.45 7.96 -7.50
CA ALA A 219 8.65 8.46 -6.39
C ALA A 219 9.01 9.91 -6.03
N ALA A 220 10.30 10.25 -6.06
CA ALA A 220 10.77 11.61 -5.82
C ALA A 220 10.36 12.59 -6.94
N PHE A 221 10.26 12.14 -8.19
CA PHE A 221 9.79 13.00 -9.30
C PHE A 221 8.27 13.14 -9.34
N VAL A 222 7.54 12.09 -8.97
CA VAL A 222 6.06 12.08 -8.92
C VAL A 222 5.55 12.94 -7.78
N SER A 223 6.17 12.86 -6.60
CA SER A 223 5.67 13.50 -5.37
C SER A 223 5.37 14.99 -5.50
N PRO A 224 6.24 15.84 -6.09
CA PRO A 224 5.97 17.27 -6.25
C PRO A 224 5.04 17.61 -7.41
N GLN A 225 4.80 16.68 -8.34
CA GLN A 225 3.97 16.91 -9.53
C GLN A 225 2.53 16.43 -9.35
N ALA A 226 2.31 15.51 -8.43
CA ALA A 226 0.99 15.00 -8.10
C ALA A 226 0.17 16.03 -7.29
N ASP A 227 -1.16 15.95 -7.35
CA ASP A 227 -2.06 16.76 -6.50
C ASP A 227 -2.02 16.34 -5.04
N GLY A 228 -1.44 15.17 -4.79
CA GLY A 228 -1.17 14.67 -3.46
C GLY A 228 -0.56 13.28 -3.46
N VAL A 229 0.13 13.00 -2.37
CA VAL A 229 0.80 11.72 -2.14
C VAL A 229 0.03 10.91 -1.10
N ILE A 230 -0.28 9.68 -1.43
CA ILE A 230 -0.84 8.68 -0.51
C ILE A 230 0.31 7.80 -0.04
N VAL A 231 0.54 7.76 1.26
CA VAL A 231 1.59 6.93 1.86
C VAL A 231 0.98 5.68 2.46
N VAL A 232 1.42 4.52 1.97
CA VAL A 232 0.99 3.23 2.52
C VAL A 232 2.01 2.75 3.54
N VAL A 233 1.57 2.50 4.75
CA VAL A 233 2.43 2.04 5.85
C VAL A 233 1.93 0.69 6.35
N GLY A 234 2.74 -0.35 6.19
CA GLY A 234 2.43 -1.69 6.69
C GLY A 234 2.64 -1.81 8.20
N ARG A 235 1.80 -2.59 8.88
CA ARG A 235 2.06 -3.00 10.26
C ARG A 235 3.46 -3.61 10.39
N GLY A 236 4.16 -3.28 11.47
CA GLY A 236 5.50 -3.78 11.76
C GLY A 236 6.64 -2.95 11.16
N GLN A 237 6.33 -1.88 10.43
CA GLN A 237 7.34 -0.94 9.93
C GLN A 237 8.06 -0.21 11.07
N PHE A 238 9.33 0.12 10.85
CA PHE A 238 10.10 0.89 11.82
C PHE A 238 9.71 2.37 11.81
N LYS A 239 9.37 2.91 12.96
CA LYS A 239 9.00 4.33 13.14
C LYS A 239 10.03 5.30 12.52
N PRO A 240 11.35 5.14 12.75
CA PRO A 240 12.35 6.02 12.12
C PRO A 240 12.34 5.96 10.58
N LEU A 241 12.04 4.78 9.98
CA LEU A 241 11.96 4.64 8.53
C LEU A 241 10.75 5.37 7.98
N VAL A 242 9.60 5.24 8.65
CA VAL A 242 8.38 5.94 8.27
C VAL A 242 8.55 7.44 8.38
N LYS A 243 9.14 7.92 9.49
CA LYS A 243 9.47 9.35 9.64
C LYS A 243 10.36 9.84 8.50
N LYS A 244 11.44 9.12 8.20
CA LYS A 244 12.36 9.45 7.11
C LYS A 244 11.64 9.50 5.75
N ALA A 245 10.65 8.64 5.52
CA ALA A 245 9.85 8.65 4.29
C ALA A 245 9.01 9.94 4.19
N PHE A 246 8.33 10.35 5.27
CA PHE A 246 7.60 11.61 5.30
C PHE A 246 8.54 12.82 5.12
N ASP A 247 9.65 12.86 5.86
CA ASP A 247 10.66 13.93 5.74
C ASP A 247 11.18 14.03 4.29
N HIS A 248 11.36 12.89 3.62
CA HIS A 248 11.85 12.85 2.23
C HIS A 248 10.79 13.38 1.24
N ILE A 249 9.52 13.00 1.40
CA ILE A 249 8.43 13.52 0.56
C ILE A 249 8.35 15.04 0.69
N HIS A 250 8.42 15.58 1.91
CA HIS A 250 8.40 17.02 2.15
C HIS A 250 9.64 17.72 1.58
N ALA A 251 10.82 17.09 1.68
CA ALA A 251 12.08 17.64 1.15
C ALA A 251 12.08 17.79 -0.38
N VAL A 252 11.24 17.03 -1.08
CA VAL A 252 11.04 17.16 -2.53
C VAL A 252 9.77 17.94 -2.88
N ASP A 253 9.22 18.72 -1.95
CA ASP A 253 7.99 19.51 -2.11
C ASP A 253 6.72 18.67 -2.40
N GLY A 254 6.73 17.38 -2.04
CA GLY A 254 5.56 16.51 -2.13
C GLY A 254 4.57 16.79 -1.00
N GLN A 255 3.29 16.83 -1.31
CA GLN A 255 2.23 17.01 -0.32
C GLN A 255 1.59 15.68 0.06
N VAL A 256 1.82 15.20 1.28
CA VAL A 256 1.12 14.03 1.80
C VAL A 256 -0.32 14.42 2.14
N ILE A 257 -1.29 13.84 1.44
CA ILE A 257 -2.72 14.11 1.65
C ILE A 257 -3.42 13.00 2.43
N ALA A 258 -2.84 11.80 2.40
CA ALA A 258 -3.42 10.62 3.04
C ALA A 258 -2.34 9.65 3.49
N THR A 259 -2.55 9.05 4.66
CA THR A 259 -1.81 7.87 5.12
C THR A 259 -2.78 6.70 5.23
N VAL A 260 -2.42 5.56 4.64
CA VAL A 260 -3.20 4.33 4.73
C VAL A 260 -2.41 3.30 5.53
N PHE A 261 -2.96 2.89 6.67
CA PHE A 261 -2.38 1.85 7.49
C PHE A 261 -2.82 0.48 6.98
N ASN A 262 -1.87 -0.31 6.50
CA ASN A 262 -2.12 -1.64 5.94
C ASN A 262 -1.83 -2.75 6.95
N ARG A 263 -2.51 -3.88 6.82
CA ARG A 263 -2.45 -5.03 7.72
C ARG A 263 -2.95 -4.69 9.12
N ALA A 264 -3.99 -3.86 9.22
CA ALA A 264 -4.69 -3.61 10.47
C ALA A 264 -5.34 -4.89 11.00
N SER A 265 -5.44 -5.04 12.32
CA SER A 265 -6.19 -6.15 12.90
C SER A 265 -7.70 -5.94 12.75
N ILE A 266 -8.46 -7.03 12.73
CA ILE A 266 -9.93 -6.98 12.71
C ILE A 266 -10.48 -6.19 13.89
N GLN A 267 -9.81 -6.25 15.05
CA GLN A 267 -10.22 -5.50 16.24
C GLN A 267 -10.09 -3.98 16.05
N GLU A 268 -9.01 -3.51 15.43
CA GLU A 268 -8.82 -2.07 15.12
C GLU A 268 -9.88 -1.58 14.13
N LEU A 269 -10.16 -2.36 13.10
CA LEU A 269 -11.21 -2.03 12.13
C LEU A 269 -12.59 -1.93 12.79
N ARG A 270 -12.93 -2.83 13.71
CA ARG A 270 -14.19 -2.79 14.45
C ARG A 270 -14.25 -1.60 15.41
N GLN A 271 -13.15 -1.22 16.04
CA GLN A 271 -13.09 -0.06 16.93
C GLN A 271 -13.22 1.25 16.16
N SER A 272 -12.56 1.38 15.02
CA SER A 272 -12.66 2.59 14.18
C SER A 272 -14.05 2.75 13.56
N SER A 273 -14.71 1.66 13.18
CA SER A 273 -16.09 1.70 12.67
C SER A 273 -17.13 2.00 13.73
N SER A 274 -16.88 1.69 15.02
CA SER A 274 -17.78 2.01 16.11
C SER A 274 -17.77 3.50 16.50
N SER A 275 -16.67 4.22 16.22
CA SER A 275 -16.59 5.68 16.41
C SER A 275 -17.20 6.48 15.25
N MET A 276 -17.42 5.88 14.11
CA MET A 276 -18.20 6.41 13.01
C MET A 276 -19.62 5.84 13.10
N SER A 277 -20.62 6.64 13.37
CA SER A 277 -22.01 6.37 13.74
C SER A 277 -22.87 5.51 12.79
N VAL A 278 -22.27 4.59 12.05
CA VAL A 278 -22.99 3.57 11.26
C VAL A 278 -22.51 2.20 11.73
N PRO A 279 -23.37 1.36 12.32
CA PRO A 279 -22.97 0.04 12.77
C PRO A 279 -22.51 -0.79 11.57
N PHE A 280 -21.20 -1.05 11.51
CA PHE A 280 -20.55 -1.96 10.55
C PHE A 280 -21.34 -3.28 10.40
N SER A 281 -21.84 -3.84 11.52
CA SER A 281 -22.67 -5.03 11.54
C SER A 281 -23.99 -4.92 10.75
N ARG A 282 -24.63 -3.75 10.71
CA ARG A 282 -25.90 -3.60 9.98
C ARG A 282 -25.74 -3.50 8.47
N GLN A 283 -24.63 -2.93 8.03
CA GLN A 283 -24.35 -2.78 6.59
C GLN A 283 -23.82 -4.08 5.99
N VAL A 284 -22.98 -4.79 6.70
CA VAL A 284 -22.54 -6.16 6.35
C VAL A 284 -23.72 -7.13 6.36
N SER A 285 -24.63 -7.05 7.35
CA SER A 285 -25.84 -7.89 7.41
C SER A 285 -26.82 -7.59 6.26
N ARG A 286 -27.01 -6.33 5.85
CA ARG A 286 -27.82 -5.99 4.68
C ARG A 286 -27.21 -6.50 3.38
N GLN A 287 -25.92 -6.35 3.18
CA GLN A 287 -25.24 -6.95 2.03
C GLN A 287 -25.29 -8.48 2.05
N GLN A 288 -25.20 -9.11 3.23
CA GLN A 288 -25.39 -10.56 3.37
C GLN A 288 -26.80 -11.03 3.03
N GLU A 289 -27.83 -10.28 3.42
CA GLU A 289 -29.22 -10.59 3.05
C GLU A 289 -29.45 -10.43 1.53
N ASP A 290 -28.85 -9.39 0.91
CA ASP A 290 -28.90 -9.20 -0.54
C ASP A 290 -28.14 -10.30 -1.30
N ILE A 291 -26.99 -10.76 -0.78
CA ILE A 291 -26.17 -11.85 -1.35
C ILE A 291 -26.86 -13.20 -1.14
N ALA A 292 -27.47 -13.45 0.00
CA ALA A 292 -28.17 -14.69 0.29
C ALA A 292 -29.49 -14.84 -0.51
N GLY A 293 -30.11 -13.74 -0.90
CA GLY A 293 -31.34 -13.72 -1.70
C GLY A 293 -31.09 -13.87 -3.20
N ASN A 294 -29.85 -13.72 -3.69
CA ASN A 294 -29.53 -13.84 -5.13
C ASN A 294 -28.20 -14.58 -5.34
N PRO A 295 -28.22 -15.89 -5.64
CA PRO A 295 -27.03 -16.70 -5.86
C PRO A 295 -26.19 -16.24 -7.07
N ASN A 296 -26.68 -15.33 -7.91
CA ASN A 296 -25.97 -14.73 -9.04
C ASN A 296 -25.47 -13.31 -8.75
N LEU A 297 -25.60 -12.82 -7.52
CA LEU A 297 -25.00 -11.55 -7.15
C LEU A 297 -23.48 -11.75 -7.05
N HIS A 298 -22.78 -11.30 -8.06
CA HIS A 298 -21.33 -11.21 -8.02
C HIS A 298 -20.93 -10.33 -6.82
N VAL A 299 -20.04 -10.84 -5.98
CA VAL A 299 -19.24 -10.02 -5.06
C VAL A 299 -18.71 -8.86 -5.90
N GLY A 300 -19.03 -7.62 -5.51
CA GLY A 300 -18.74 -6.46 -6.36
C GLY A 300 -17.29 -6.46 -6.85
N PRO A 301 -17.00 -5.90 -8.03
CA PRO A 301 -15.70 -6.04 -8.70
C PRO A 301 -14.52 -5.65 -7.82
N VAL A 302 -14.68 -4.73 -6.87
CA VAL A 302 -13.62 -4.39 -5.90
C VAL A 302 -13.28 -5.55 -4.97
N ALA A 303 -14.26 -6.26 -4.46
CA ALA A 303 -14.01 -7.42 -3.59
C ALA A 303 -13.42 -8.58 -4.41
N GLY A 304 -13.92 -8.80 -5.64
CA GLY A 304 -13.39 -9.81 -6.56
C GLY A 304 -11.93 -9.55 -6.97
N ALA A 305 -11.58 -8.29 -7.26
CA ALA A 305 -10.23 -7.92 -7.65
C ALA A 305 -9.25 -7.89 -6.47
N LEU A 306 -9.69 -7.50 -5.29
CA LEU A 306 -8.91 -7.70 -4.06
C LEU A 306 -8.63 -9.19 -3.84
N PHE A 307 -9.61 -10.06 -4.08
CA PHE A 307 -9.45 -11.50 -4.02
C PHE A 307 -8.43 -12.00 -5.06
N SER A 308 -8.56 -11.64 -6.33
CA SER A 308 -7.64 -12.10 -7.38
C SER A 308 -6.22 -11.56 -7.19
N SER A 309 -6.05 -10.29 -6.85
CA SER A 309 -4.73 -9.68 -6.63
C SER A 309 -3.93 -10.31 -5.51
N LEU A 310 -4.62 -10.86 -4.53
CA LEU A 310 -4.01 -11.49 -3.36
C LEU A 310 -3.74 -12.98 -3.59
N VAL A 311 -4.55 -13.66 -4.42
CA VAL A 311 -4.31 -15.05 -4.84
C VAL A 311 -3.04 -15.13 -5.69
N ASP A 312 -2.89 -14.25 -6.67
CA ASP A 312 -1.72 -14.24 -7.57
C ASP A 312 -0.41 -13.95 -6.84
N GLN A 313 -0.42 -13.07 -5.82
CA GLN A 313 0.76 -12.84 -4.98
C GLN A 313 1.16 -14.06 -4.14
N ASN A 314 0.21 -14.88 -3.73
CA ASN A 314 0.46 -16.06 -2.91
C ASN A 314 0.99 -17.24 -3.73
N GLU A 315 0.59 -17.39 -4.99
CA GLU A 315 1.13 -18.38 -5.91
C GLU A 315 2.56 -18.05 -6.34
N SER A 316 2.86 -16.78 -6.61
CA SER A 316 4.22 -16.33 -6.96
C SER A 316 5.24 -16.47 -5.81
N THR A 317 4.79 -16.45 -4.56
CA THR A 317 5.65 -16.67 -3.38
C THR A 317 5.87 -18.15 -3.08
N LYS A 318 4.93 -19.03 -3.44
CA LYS A 318 5.10 -20.50 -3.27
C LYS A 318 6.07 -21.09 -4.28
N ASP A 319 6.10 -20.62 -5.51
CA ASP A 319 7.05 -21.09 -6.53
C ASP A 319 8.51 -20.72 -6.20
N LYS A 320 8.74 -19.63 -5.46
CA LYS A 320 10.10 -19.24 -5.02
C LYS A 320 10.59 -19.99 -3.78
N SER A 321 9.71 -20.63 -3.01
CA SER A 321 10.08 -21.39 -1.81
C SER A 321 10.27 -22.89 -2.07
N GLY A 322 9.85 -23.40 -3.23
CA GLY A 322 9.96 -24.81 -3.62
C GLY A 322 11.25 -25.17 -4.37
N SER A 323 12.13 -24.21 -4.66
CA SER A 323 13.40 -24.40 -5.37
C SER A 323 14.58 -24.03 -4.49
N LYS A 324 14.75 -24.76 -3.39
CA LYS A 324 16.02 -24.84 -2.63
C LYS A 324 16.22 -26.26 -2.14
#